data_9d696c1b480d1c9c15c06b62d92cf2e1
#
_entry.id   9d696c1b480d1c9c15c06b62d92cf2e1
#
_cell.length_a   1.000
_cell.length_b   1.000
_cell.length_c   1.000
_cell.angle_alpha   90.00
_cell.angle_beta   90.00
_cell.angle_gamma   90.00
#
_symmetry.space_group_name_H-M   'P 1'
#
loop_
_entity.id
_entity.type
_entity.pdbx_description
1 polymer ?
#
loop_
_entity_poly.entity_id
_entity_poly.type
_entity_poly.pdbx_seq_one_letter_code
_entity_poly.pdbx_strand_id
1 'polypeptide(L)'
;MTALWTEFMDFHAERDPWFKRSESGHTRFAEFIAERLEDERSVVLVAEADGEVVGHALAMIVKRVPVFEPEDYAQIMDVAVAGTHRRSGIGMRLVQEMMRLFRQRGIRRVEVTAAVSNEAATAFWRTMGFVPYTERSWLSIGEPDPVKG
;
A
#
# COMPACT_ATOMS: atom_id res chain seq x y z
N MET A 1 2.78 -7.19 -12.52
CA MET A 1 2.26 -6.71 -11.22
C MET A 1 2.29 -7.81 -10.15
N THR A 2 1.72 -8.99 -10.36
CA THR A 2 1.67 -10.08 -9.37
C THR A 2 3.03 -10.52 -8.84
N ALA A 3 4.04 -10.69 -9.71
CA ALA A 3 5.41 -11.03 -9.30
C ALA A 3 6.02 -9.96 -8.38
N LEU A 4 5.83 -8.68 -8.69
CA LEU A 4 6.28 -7.56 -7.88
C LEU A 4 5.58 -7.52 -6.52
N TRP A 5 4.28 -7.80 -6.49
CA TRP A 5 3.54 -7.93 -5.23
C TRP A 5 4.06 -9.10 -4.38
N THR A 6 4.40 -10.22 -5.00
CA THR A 6 5.00 -11.37 -4.30
C THR A 6 6.31 -10.98 -3.62
N GLU A 7 7.22 -10.30 -4.33
CA GLU A 7 8.48 -9.77 -3.78
C GLU A 7 8.20 -8.81 -2.58
N PHE A 8 7.21 -7.95 -2.74
CA PHE A 8 6.81 -7.00 -1.70
C PHE A 8 6.27 -7.71 -0.45
N MET A 9 5.42 -8.73 -0.60
CA MET A 9 4.88 -9.49 0.53
C MET A 9 5.95 -10.33 1.23
N ASP A 10 6.85 -10.96 0.48
CA ASP A 10 7.94 -11.75 1.05
C ASP A 10 8.88 -10.84 1.88
N PHE A 11 9.18 -9.63 1.41
CA PHE A 11 9.93 -8.62 2.15
C PHE A 11 9.25 -8.25 3.50
N HIS A 12 7.93 -8.15 3.52
CA HIS A 12 7.18 -7.87 4.76
C HIS A 12 7.13 -9.09 5.67
N ALA A 13 6.93 -10.28 5.14
CA ALA A 13 6.87 -11.53 5.90
C ALA A 13 8.19 -11.87 6.61
N GLU A 14 9.33 -11.49 6.05
CA GLU A 14 10.64 -11.61 6.71
C GLU A 14 10.75 -10.76 7.99
N ARG A 15 9.98 -9.69 8.09
CA ARG A 15 9.98 -8.75 9.23
C ARG A 15 8.87 -8.99 10.22
N ASP A 16 7.75 -9.48 9.72
CA ASP A 16 6.57 -9.79 10.52
C ASP A 16 5.81 -10.96 9.87
N PRO A 17 5.84 -12.15 10.49
CA PRO A 17 5.15 -13.35 9.98
C PRO A 17 3.64 -13.18 9.77
N TRP A 18 3.00 -12.18 10.36
CA TRP A 18 1.60 -11.84 10.09
C TRP A 18 1.34 -11.53 8.61
N PHE A 19 2.35 -11.03 7.90
CA PHE A 19 2.29 -10.76 6.46
C PHE A 19 2.58 -11.97 5.57
N LYS A 20 2.74 -13.16 6.16
CA LYS A 20 2.96 -14.38 5.38
C LYS A 20 1.77 -14.64 4.47
N ARG A 21 2.01 -14.63 3.17
CA ARG A 21 1.00 -14.92 2.16
C ARG A 21 0.60 -16.39 2.17
N SER A 22 -0.66 -16.70 1.83
CA SER A 22 -1.12 -18.06 1.61
C SER A 22 -0.51 -18.65 0.32
N GLU A 23 -0.56 -19.97 0.16
CA GLU A 23 -0.09 -20.64 -1.06
C GLU A 23 -0.76 -20.08 -2.33
N SER A 24 -2.06 -19.78 -2.26
CA SER A 24 -2.83 -19.17 -3.35
C SER A 24 -2.76 -17.63 -3.38
N GLY A 25 -1.92 -17.01 -2.56
CA GLY A 25 -1.88 -15.55 -2.38
C GLY A 25 -1.69 -14.78 -3.69
N HIS A 26 -0.82 -15.27 -4.58
CA HIS A 26 -0.57 -14.64 -5.88
C HIS A 26 -1.80 -14.65 -6.81
N THR A 27 -2.56 -15.76 -6.83
CA THR A 27 -3.80 -15.87 -7.63
C THR A 27 -4.88 -14.98 -7.06
N ARG A 28 -5.09 -15.01 -5.75
CA ARG A 28 -6.06 -14.15 -5.07
C ARG A 28 -5.74 -12.66 -5.21
N PHE A 29 -4.46 -12.31 -5.22
CA PHE A 29 -4.07 -10.94 -5.48
C PHE A 29 -4.39 -10.51 -6.92
N ALA A 30 -4.19 -11.39 -7.92
CA ALA A 30 -4.55 -11.10 -9.29
C ALA A 30 -6.08 -10.88 -9.46
N GLU A 31 -6.90 -11.72 -8.82
CA GLU A 31 -8.36 -11.56 -8.77
C GLU A 31 -8.75 -10.25 -8.09
N PHE A 32 -8.16 -9.95 -6.93
CA PHE A 32 -8.40 -8.71 -6.20
C PHE A 32 -8.06 -7.47 -7.04
N ILE A 33 -6.93 -7.49 -7.76
CA ILE A 33 -6.56 -6.36 -8.65
C ILE A 33 -7.53 -6.25 -9.82
N ALA A 34 -7.98 -7.35 -10.41
CA ALA A 34 -8.97 -7.31 -11.48
C ALA A 34 -10.27 -6.63 -11.01
N GLU A 35 -10.75 -6.96 -9.81
CA GLU A 35 -11.90 -6.27 -9.21
C GLU A 35 -11.63 -4.77 -8.98
N ARG A 36 -10.41 -4.41 -8.52
CA ARG A 36 -10.04 -3.00 -8.28
C ARG A 36 -9.94 -2.18 -9.56
N LEU A 37 -9.60 -2.80 -10.69
CA LEU A 37 -9.58 -2.13 -11.99
C LEU A 37 -10.97 -1.74 -12.48
N GLU A 38 -12.00 -2.50 -12.09
CA GLU A 38 -13.41 -2.24 -12.41
C GLU A 38 -14.11 -1.31 -11.40
N ASP A 39 -13.47 -1.05 -10.27
CA ASP A 39 -14.03 -0.25 -9.17
C ASP A 39 -13.63 1.22 -9.29
N GLU A 40 -14.59 2.09 -9.56
CA GLU A 40 -14.39 3.55 -9.68
C GLU A 40 -13.82 4.19 -8.39
N ARG A 41 -13.97 3.53 -7.25
CA ARG A 41 -13.41 3.98 -5.97
C ARG A 41 -11.97 3.51 -5.75
N SER A 42 -11.42 2.78 -6.69
CA SER A 42 -10.02 2.33 -6.64
C SER A 42 -9.13 3.13 -7.59
N VAL A 43 -7.86 3.21 -7.25
CA VAL A 43 -6.79 3.74 -8.10
C VAL A 43 -5.69 2.70 -8.14
N VAL A 44 -5.47 2.14 -9.33
CA VAL A 44 -4.38 1.21 -9.60
C VAL A 44 -3.45 1.87 -10.61
N LEU A 45 -2.19 2.04 -10.25
CA LEU A 45 -1.16 2.61 -11.11
C LEU A 45 -0.01 1.61 -11.27
N VAL A 46 0.58 1.60 -12.44
CA VAL A 46 1.82 0.86 -12.72
C VAL A 46 2.88 1.79 -13.30
N ALA A 47 4.11 1.49 -12.98
CA ALA A 47 5.29 2.05 -13.64
C ALA A 47 5.89 0.96 -14.52
N GLU A 48 6.13 1.28 -15.78
CA GLU A 48 6.68 0.37 -16.76
C GLU A 48 8.05 0.88 -17.23
N ALA A 49 9.00 -0.02 -17.36
CA ALA A 49 10.30 0.23 -17.98
C ALA A 49 10.65 -0.96 -18.85
N ASP A 50 11.09 -0.70 -20.10
CA ASP A 50 11.47 -1.71 -21.09
C ASP A 50 10.42 -2.80 -21.31
N GLY A 51 9.13 -2.43 -21.23
CA GLY A 51 7.98 -3.34 -21.41
C GLY A 51 7.65 -4.20 -20.18
N GLU A 52 8.32 -3.96 -19.05
CA GLU A 52 8.06 -4.67 -17.80
C GLU A 52 7.48 -3.75 -16.72
N VAL A 53 6.57 -4.28 -15.91
CA VAL A 53 6.04 -3.55 -14.74
C VAL A 53 7.08 -3.59 -13.62
N VAL A 54 7.69 -2.44 -13.36
CA VAL A 54 8.75 -2.25 -12.37
C VAL A 54 8.29 -1.54 -11.08
N GLY A 55 7.05 -1.09 -11.07
CA GLY A 55 6.43 -0.51 -9.88
C GLY A 55 4.91 -0.55 -9.96
N HIS A 56 4.25 -0.55 -8.83
CA HIS A 56 2.80 -0.36 -8.75
C HIS A 56 2.40 0.44 -7.52
N ALA A 57 1.22 0.99 -7.58
CA ALA A 57 0.56 1.61 -6.44
C ALA A 57 -0.93 1.32 -6.48
N LEU A 58 -1.50 1.01 -5.33
CA LEU A 58 -2.92 0.73 -5.12
C LEU A 58 -3.45 1.60 -4.01
N ALA A 59 -4.58 2.24 -4.24
CA ALA A 59 -5.33 2.94 -3.22
C ALA A 59 -6.82 2.77 -3.43
N MET A 60 -7.59 2.97 -2.36
CA MET A 60 -9.04 2.91 -2.36
C MET A 60 -9.62 4.18 -1.74
N ILE A 61 -10.73 4.67 -2.29
CA ILE A 61 -11.53 5.71 -1.66
C ILE A 61 -12.49 5.05 -0.67
N VAL A 62 -12.29 5.33 0.60
CA VAL A 62 -13.03 4.73 1.70
C VAL A 62 -14.09 5.70 2.18
N LYS A 63 -15.30 5.19 2.38
CA LYS A 63 -16.38 5.96 2.98
C LYS A 63 -16.33 5.85 4.50
N ARG A 64 -16.29 7.00 5.17
CA ARG A 64 -16.38 7.06 6.65
C ARG A 64 -17.82 6.86 7.10
N VAL A 65 -17.99 6.61 8.39
CA VAL A 65 -19.34 6.70 9.00
C VAL A 65 -19.90 8.12 8.83
N PRO A 66 -21.21 8.27 8.49
CA PRO A 66 -21.78 9.53 8.03
C PRO A 66 -21.91 10.62 9.10
N VAL A 67 -21.30 10.42 10.26
CA VAL A 67 -21.20 11.43 11.33
C VAL A 67 -19.97 12.35 11.20
N PHE A 68 -19.13 12.09 10.20
CA PHE A 68 -17.89 12.84 9.97
C PHE A 68 -17.91 13.57 8.62
N GLU A 69 -17.30 14.75 8.57
CA GLU A 69 -17.00 15.46 7.35
C GLU A 69 -15.47 15.64 7.18
N PRO A 70 -14.92 15.43 5.98
CA PRO A 70 -15.58 14.84 4.79
C PRO A 70 -15.89 13.35 4.99
N GLU A 71 -16.92 12.85 4.28
CA GLU A 71 -17.29 11.43 4.32
C GLU A 71 -16.25 10.52 3.68
N ASP A 72 -15.56 10.99 2.65
CA ASP A 72 -14.61 10.20 1.88
C ASP A 72 -13.16 10.58 2.17
N TYR A 73 -12.29 9.56 2.23
CA TYR A 73 -10.84 9.72 2.23
C TYR A 73 -10.21 8.63 1.37
N ALA A 74 -8.96 8.81 0.94
CA ALA A 74 -8.22 7.78 0.23
C ALA A 74 -7.31 7.02 1.21
N GLN A 75 -7.29 5.70 1.08
CA GLN A 75 -6.37 4.81 1.78
C GLN A 75 -5.39 4.22 0.77
N ILE A 76 -4.11 4.54 0.89
CA ILE A 76 -3.06 3.86 0.12
C ILE A 76 -2.85 2.48 0.74
N MET A 77 -3.00 1.46 -0.08
CA MET A 77 -2.86 0.05 0.31
C MET A 77 -1.44 -0.44 0.07
N ASP A 78 -0.93 -0.23 -1.15
CA ASP A 78 0.39 -0.70 -1.57
C ASP A 78 1.10 0.35 -2.42
N VAL A 79 2.39 0.48 -2.21
CA VAL A 79 3.33 1.10 -3.15
C VAL A 79 4.59 0.26 -3.17
N ALA A 80 4.86 -0.38 -4.29
CA ALA A 80 6.01 -1.25 -4.45
C ALA A 80 6.81 -0.89 -5.69
N VAL A 81 8.12 -1.01 -5.60
CA VAL A 81 9.06 -0.83 -6.71
C VAL A 81 10.03 -2.01 -6.67
N ALA A 82 10.25 -2.63 -7.82
CA ALA A 82 11.18 -3.73 -8.01
C ALA A 82 12.57 -3.39 -7.43
N GLY A 83 13.21 -4.33 -6.78
CA GLY A 83 14.49 -4.13 -6.10
C GLY A 83 15.55 -3.48 -6.99
N THR A 84 15.61 -3.89 -8.26
CA THR A 84 16.53 -3.36 -9.28
C THR A 84 16.24 -1.91 -9.70
N HIS A 85 15.04 -1.40 -9.41
CA HIS A 85 14.58 -0.06 -9.80
C HIS A 85 14.32 0.86 -8.59
N ARG A 86 14.64 0.41 -7.38
CA ARG A 86 14.53 1.25 -6.18
C ARG A 86 15.46 2.46 -6.25
N ARG A 87 15.10 3.51 -5.51
CA ARG A 87 15.88 4.78 -5.42
C ARG A 87 16.00 5.54 -6.77
N SER A 88 15.21 5.20 -7.77
CA SER A 88 15.11 5.86 -9.08
C SER A 88 13.99 6.92 -9.17
N GLY A 89 13.29 7.18 -8.05
CA GLY A 89 12.16 8.12 -8.01
C GLY A 89 10.82 7.55 -8.47
N ILE A 90 10.75 6.28 -8.86
CA ILE A 90 9.51 5.63 -9.35
C ILE A 90 8.41 5.68 -8.29
N GLY A 91 8.72 5.29 -7.05
CA GLY A 91 7.72 5.32 -5.96
C GLY A 91 7.19 6.73 -5.71
N MET A 92 8.05 7.74 -5.75
CA MET A 92 7.64 9.14 -5.62
C MET A 92 6.67 9.55 -6.73
N ARG A 93 6.97 9.21 -7.99
CA ARG A 93 6.11 9.53 -9.13
C ARG A 93 4.76 8.83 -9.05
N LEU A 94 4.72 7.56 -8.64
CA LEU A 94 3.48 6.83 -8.42
C LEU A 94 2.60 7.53 -7.37
N VAL A 95 3.15 7.91 -6.23
CA VAL A 95 2.42 8.62 -5.17
C VAL A 95 1.98 10.01 -5.63
N GLN A 96 2.82 10.75 -6.34
CA GLN A 96 2.45 12.07 -6.89
C GLN A 96 1.27 11.97 -7.86
N GLU A 97 1.26 10.95 -8.72
CA GLU A 97 0.16 10.72 -9.65
C GLU A 97 -1.13 10.33 -8.91
N MET A 98 -1.06 9.48 -7.88
CA MET A 98 -2.20 9.22 -7.00
C MET A 98 -2.76 10.51 -6.40
N MET A 99 -1.88 11.38 -5.86
CA MET A 99 -2.31 12.65 -5.27
C MET A 99 -2.98 13.56 -6.30
N ARG A 100 -2.51 13.56 -7.55
CA ARG A 100 -3.14 14.30 -8.65
C ARG A 100 -4.56 13.77 -8.93
N LEU A 101 -4.72 12.46 -9.03
CA LEU A 101 -6.02 11.82 -9.26
C LEU A 101 -7.00 12.03 -8.11
N PHE A 102 -6.52 11.97 -6.87
CA PHE A 102 -7.37 12.23 -5.70
C PHE A 102 -7.85 13.68 -5.64
N ARG A 103 -6.99 14.66 -5.96
CA ARG A 103 -7.41 16.06 -6.04
C ARG A 103 -8.49 16.26 -7.10
N GLN A 104 -8.36 15.63 -8.27
CA GLN A 104 -9.38 15.70 -9.33
C GLN A 104 -10.73 15.10 -8.90
N ARG A 105 -10.72 14.10 -8.01
CA ARG A 105 -11.91 13.48 -7.43
C ARG A 105 -12.43 14.21 -6.17
N GLY A 106 -11.85 15.34 -5.80
CA GLY A 106 -12.25 16.12 -4.62
C GLY A 106 -11.85 15.52 -3.27
N ILE A 107 -10.99 14.46 -3.27
CA ILE A 107 -10.48 13.86 -2.05
C ILE A 107 -9.46 14.79 -1.39
N ARG A 108 -9.68 15.09 -0.11
CA ARG A 108 -8.86 16.05 0.66
C ARG A 108 -7.94 15.37 1.67
N ARG A 109 -8.22 14.12 2.03
CA ARG A 109 -7.46 13.35 3.01
C ARG A 109 -6.98 12.06 2.39
N VAL A 110 -5.69 11.79 2.56
CA VAL A 110 -5.06 10.53 2.14
C VAL A 110 -4.33 9.95 3.34
N GLU A 111 -4.56 8.66 3.59
CA GLU A 111 -3.93 7.92 4.68
C GLU A 111 -3.10 6.77 4.12
N VAL A 112 -2.07 6.40 4.85
CA VAL A 112 -1.24 5.23 4.58
C VAL A 112 -0.86 4.56 5.90
N THR A 113 -0.77 3.25 5.89
CA THR A 113 -0.25 2.48 7.02
C THR A 113 1.11 1.92 6.64
N ALA A 114 2.11 2.17 7.47
CA ALA A 114 3.43 1.60 7.35
C ALA A 114 3.83 0.94 8.68
N ALA A 115 4.47 -0.24 8.61
CA ALA A 115 5.00 -0.88 9.80
C ALA A 115 6.10 0.02 10.41
N VAL A 116 6.04 0.22 11.73
CA VAL A 116 7.03 1.04 12.46
C VAL A 116 8.45 0.49 12.32
N SER A 117 8.59 -0.82 12.15
CA SER A 117 9.86 -1.52 11.90
C SER A 117 10.41 -1.31 10.48
N ASN A 118 9.61 -0.77 9.56
CA ASN A 118 10.05 -0.46 8.20
C ASN A 118 10.49 1.00 8.10
N GLU A 119 11.70 1.28 8.60
CA GLU A 119 12.27 2.63 8.64
C GLU A 119 12.36 3.28 7.24
N ALA A 120 12.65 2.49 6.21
CA ALA A 120 12.72 2.98 4.83
C ALA A 120 11.35 3.49 4.33
N ALA A 121 10.28 2.76 4.63
CA ALA A 121 8.92 3.19 4.29
C ALA A 121 8.51 4.42 5.10
N THR A 122 8.78 4.46 6.41
CA THR A 122 8.45 5.62 7.24
C THR A 122 9.20 6.87 6.81
N ALA A 123 10.48 6.76 6.44
CA ALA A 123 11.27 7.86 5.89
C ALA A 123 10.71 8.33 4.53
N PHE A 124 10.35 7.41 3.65
CA PHE A 124 9.73 7.71 2.37
C PHE A 124 8.42 8.50 2.54
N TRP A 125 7.51 8.03 3.40
CA TRP A 125 6.22 8.71 3.62
C TRP A 125 6.39 10.09 4.23
N ARG A 126 7.34 10.28 5.15
CA ARG A 126 7.69 11.60 5.68
C ARG A 126 8.20 12.54 4.58
N THR A 127 9.06 12.06 3.68
CA THR A 127 9.54 12.83 2.52
C THR A 127 8.40 13.25 1.59
N MET A 128 7.36 12.40 1.47
CA MET A 128 6.14 12.70 0.72
C MET A 128 5.18 13.65 1.45
N GLY A 129 5.50 14.10 2.67
CA GLY A 129 4.70 15.03 3.46
C GLY A 129 3.67 14.36 4.39
N PHE A 130 3.67 13.03 4.52
CA PHE A 130 2.81 12.35 5.47
C PHE A 130 3.33 12.54 6.90
N VAL A 131 2.41 12.78 7.82
CA VAL A 131 2.71 12.92 9.25
C VAL A 131 2.02 11.80 10.03
N PRO A 132 2.68 11.24 11.07
CA PRO A 132 2.04 10.28 11.96
C PRO A 132 0.77 10.87 12.57
N TYR A 133 -0.30 10.08 12.55
CA TYR A 133 -1.61 10.55 12.98
C TYR A 133 -2.28 9.59 13.97
N THR A 134 -2.18 8.29 13.75
CA THR A 134 -2.80 7.25 14.59
C THR A 134 -1.78 6.19 14.91
N GLU A 135 -1.91 5.60 16.09
CA GLU A 135 -1.19 4.38 16.47
C GLU A 135 -2.14 3.19 16.36
N ARG A 136 -1.68 2.11 15.75
CA ARG A 136 -2.39 0.83 15.70
C ARG A 136 -1.64 -0.17 16.57
N SER A 137 -2.33 -0.68 17.60
CA SER A 137 -1.81 -1.71 18.49
C SER A 137 -2.51 -3.03 18.24
N TRP A 138 -1.84 -4.13 18.51
CA TRP A 138 -2.40 -5.47 18.38
C TRP A 138 -2.08 -6.33 19.60
N LEU A 139 -2.89 -7.35 19.86
CA LEU A 139 -2.72 -8.32 20.91
C LEU A 139 -3.03 -9.71 20.35
N SER A 140 -2.15 -10.67 20.59
CA SER A 140 -2.45 -12.09 20.32
C SER A 140 -3.38 -12.65 21.38
N ILE A 141 -4.48 -13.28 20.92
CA ILE A 141 -5.42 -13.98 21.82
C ILE A 141 -5.22 -15.48 21.57
N GLY A 142 -4.55 -16.17 22.49
CA GLY A 142 -4.20 -17.59 22.36
C GLY A 142 -2.75 -17.87 22.73
N GLU A 143 -2.14 -18.89 22.11
CA GLU A 143 -0.74 -19.19 22.32
C GLU A 143 0.16 -18.01 21.93
N PRO A 144 1.27 -17.79 22.69
CA PRO A 144 2.14 -16.65 22.42
C PRO A 144 2.68 -16.70 20.99
N ASP A 145 2.54 -15.58 20.30
CA ASP A 145 3.05 -15.40 18.95
C ASP A 145 4.59 -15.58 18.95
N PRO A 146 5.15 -16.45 18.09
CA PRO A 146 6.58 -16.67 18.02
C PRO A 146 7.41 -15.42 17.68
N VAL A 147 6.77 -14.32 17.29
CA VAL A 147 7.42 -13.04 16.96
C VAL A 147 7.86 -12.23 18.19
N LYS A 148 7.42 -12.60 19.41
CA LYS A 148 7.82 -11.92 20.66
C LYS A 148 8.98 -12.60 21.37
N GLY A 149 9.80 -13.33 20.64
CA GLY A 149 11.05 -13.86 21.16
C GLY A 149 12.23 -12.95 20.86
#